data_2c51ef4a1071b7f9edde9c80af048381
#
_entry.id   2c51ef4a1071b7f9edde9c80af048381
#
_cell.length_a   1.000
_cell.length_b   1.000
_cell.length_c   1.000
_cell.angle_alpha   90.00
_cell.angle_beta   90.00
_cell.angle_gamma   90.00
#
_symmetry.space_group_name_H-M   'P 1'
#
loop_
_entity.id
_entity.type
_entity.pdbx_description
1 polymer ?
#
loop_
_entity_poly.entity_id
_entity_poly.type
_entity_poly.pdbx_seq_one_letter_code
_entity_poly.pdbx_strand_id
1 'polypeptide(L)'
;MKKIETPLDGAFIIEPQVFGDVRGWFYESYSKQKMHDIGIDVEFVQDNRSFSAQQGTLRGLHCQTSPMAQTKLLTCLRGRIMDVAVDIRRGSPTYMQWTAVELSGENKKMFFIPKGFLHGFVTLTPDVEVSYKVDEYYAPANDRSVKFDDPDIGVDWGVKVPILSDKDMKAPLLKDSDIEFILSLIHI
;
A
#
# COMPACT_ATOMS: atom_id res chain seq x y z
N MET A 1 0.65 -3.28 19.64
CA MET A 1 0.68 -3.57 18.20
C MET A 1 1.71 -4.66 17.95
N LYS A 2 1.49 -5.53 16.96
CA LYS A 2 2.41 -6.62 16.62
C LYS A 2 2.84 -6.44 15.17
N LYS A 3 4.15 -6.43 14.92
CA LYS A 3 4.76 -6.45 13.59
C LYS A 3 4.81 -7.88 13.06
N ILE A 4 4.43 -8.09 11.80
CA ILE A 4 4.52 -9.36 11.08
C ILE A 4 5.25 -9.09 9.79
N GLU A 5 6.41 -9.71 9.61
CA GLU A 5 7.22 -9.55 8.41
C GLU A 5 6.53 -10.16 7.19
N THR A 6 6.81 -9.58 6.02
CA THR A 6 6.44 -10.12 4.71
C THR A 6 7.69 -10.63 3.99
N PRO A 7 7.55 -11.31 2.85
CA PRO A 7 8.71 -11.67 2.02
C PRO A 7 9.50 -10.47 1.48
N LEU A 8 8.90 -9.27 1.45
CA LEU A 8 9.55 -8.06 0.95
C LEU A 8 10.30 -7.34 2.05
N ASP A 9 11.55 -7.03 1.83
CA ASP A 9 12.40 -6.31 2.77
C ASP A 9 11.86 -4.91 3.05
N GLY A 10 11.57 -4.62 4.32
CA GLY A 10 11.06 -3.33 4.81
C GLY A 10 9.54 -3.16 4.72
N ALA A 11 8.78 -4.00 4.00
CA ALA A 11 7.32 -3.97 4.00
C ALA A 11 6.77 -5.01 4.97
N PHE A 12 5.81 -4.64 5.82
CA PHE A 12 5.30 -5.54 6.86
C PHE A 12 3.85 -5.22 7.27
N ILE A 13 3.21 -6.21 7.87
CA ILE A 13 1.86 -6.10 8.41
C ILE A 13 1.92 -5.67 9.87
N ILE A 14 0.96 -4.84 10.29
CA ILE A 14 0.77 -4.48 11.70
C ILE A 14 -0.59 -4.99 12.13
N GLU A 15 -0.60 -5.79 13.22
CA GLU A 15 -1.82 -6.20 13.90
C GLU A 15 -2.03 -5.33 15.14
N PRO A 16 -3.12 -4.53 15.21
CA PRO A 16 -3.47 -3.80 16.41
C PRO A 16 -3.99 -4.74 17.49
N GLN A 17 -3.86 -4.35 18.75
CA GLN A 17 -4.58 -4.99 19.83
C GLN A 17 -6.02 -4.48 19.86
N VAL A 18 -6.97 -5.37 19.63
CA VAL A 18 -8.41 -5.07 19.64
C VAL A 18 -9.02 -5.52 20.97
N PHE A 19 -9.79 -4.65 21.59
CA PHE A 19 -10.55 -4.88 22.81
C PHE A 19 -12.02 -4.93 22.46
N GLY A 20 -12.70 -6.03 22.80
CA GLY A 20 -14.13 -6.23 22.51
C GLY A 20 -14.95 -6.37 23.79
N ASP A 21 -16.20 -5.85 23.78
CA ASP A 21 -17.23 -6.07 24.79
C ASP A 21 -18.61 -6.08 24.17
N VAL A 22 -19.68 -6.11 24.98
CA VAL A 22 -21.08 -6.16 24.50
C VAL A 22 -21.52 -4.95 23.65
N ARG A 23 -20.75 -3.86 23.65
CA ARG A 23 -21.00 -2.65 22.84
C ARG A 23 -20.32 -2.70 21.47
N GLY A 24 -19.35 -3.63 21.27
CA GLY A 24 -18.53 -3.72 20.08
C GLY A 24 -17.05 -3.84 20.40
N TRP A 25 -16.22 -3.04 19.73
CA TRP A 25 -14.76 -3.11 19.84
C TRP A 25 -14.11 -1.73 19.87
N PHE A 26 -12.91 -1.69 20.47
CA PHE A 26 -12.03 -0.52 20.47
C PHE A 26 -10.61 -0.99 20.19
N TYR A 27 -9.87 -0.20 19.41
CA TYR A 27 -8.41 -0.35 19.24
C TYR A 27 -7.78 1.00 18.91
N GLU A 28 -6.49 1.13 19.21
CA GLU A 28 -5.72 2.27 18.73
C GLU A 28 -5.32 2.02 17.28
N SER A 29 -5.87 2.81 16.37
CA SER A 29 -5.57 2.70 14.94
C SER A 29 -4.21 3.33 14.58
N TYR A 30 -3.71 4.26 15.41
CA TYR A 30 -2.40 4.87 15.28
C TYR A 30 -1.92 5.40 16.63
N SER A 31 -0.65 5.18 16.92
CA SER A 31 0.06 5.79 18.03
C SER A 31 1.52 5.96 17.62
N LYS A 32 2.02 7.19 17.52
CA LYS A 32 3.41 7.49 17.12
C LYS A 32 4.41 6.70 17.96
N GLN A 33 4.19 6.65 19.30
CA GLN A 33 5.05 5.89 20.20
C GLN A 33 5.06 4.39 19.90
N LYS A 34 3.88 3.77 19.72
CA LYS A 34 3.78 2.34 19.42
C LYS A 34 4.31 1.98 18.03
N MET A 35 4.24 2.90 17.06
CA MET A 35 4.88 2.72 15.76
C MET A 35 6.40 2.75 15.91
N HIS A 36 6.94 3.71 16.65
CA HIS A 36 8.37 3.76 16.98
C HIS A 36 8.85 2.47 17.66
N ASP A 37 8.08 1.94 18.63
CA ASP A 37 8.43 0.71 19.38
C ASP A 37 8.54 -0.53 18.48
N ILE A 38 7.90 -0.53 17.29
CA ILE A 38 7.98 -1.61 16.29
C ILE A 38 8.88 -1.27 15.10
N GLY A 39 9.67 -0.18 15.20
CA GLY A 39 10.67 0.21 14.22
C GLY A 39 10.15 1.10 13.08
N ILE A 40 9.01 1.78 13.26
CA ILE A 40 8.52 2.81 12.33
C ILE A 40 8.85 4.18 12.91
N ASP A 41 9.92 4.77 12.39
CA ASP A 41 10.36 6.12 12.79
C ASP A 41 10.03 7.14 11.69
N VAL A 42 8.77 7.12 11.26
CA VAL A 42 8.23 7.94 10.17
C VAL A 42 7.22 8.93 10.73
N GLU A 43 7.29 10.19 10.30
CA GLU A 43 6.30 11.20 10.62
C GLU A 43 5.26 11.29 9.50
N PHE A 44 4.04 10.80 9.77
CA PHE A 44 2.95 10.91 8.82
C PHE A 44 2.34 12.32 8.84
N VAL A 45 2.22 12.92 7.66
CA VAL A 45 1.80 14.33 7.49
C VAL A 45 0.46 14.50 6.77
N GLN A 46 -0.06 13.43 6.13
CA GLN A 46 -1.31 13.48 5.38
C GLN A 46 -2.08 12.18 5.52
N ASP A 47 -3.40 12.29 5.71
CA ASP A 47 -4.36 11.18 5.67
C ASP A 47 -5.20 11.27 4.40
N ASN A 48 -5.39 10.12 3.75
CA ASN A 48 -6.25 9.98 2.58
C ASN A 48 -7.32 8.93 2.82
N ARG A 49 -8.47 9.09 2.19
CA ARG A 49 -9.56 8.10 2.16
C ARG A 49 -10.03 7.88 0.73
N SER A 50 -10.38 6.64 0.43
CA SER A 50 -11.03 6.28 -0.83
C SER A 50 -12.21 5.37 -0.60
N PHE A 51 -13.24 5.52 -1.43
CA PHE A 51 -14.40 4.63 -1.48
C PHE A 51 -14.47 3.97 -2.86
N SER A 52 -14.78 2.69 -2.89
CA SER A 52 -14.99 1.89 -4.11
C SER A 52 -16.29 1.12 -3.98
N ALA A 53 -17.28 1.48 -4.79
CA ALA A 53 -18.62 0.92 -4.71
C ALA A 53 -18.69 -0.54 -5.19
N GLN A 54 -17.86 -0.90 -6.16
CA GLN A 54 -17.96 -2.20 -6.83
C GLN A 54 -16.80 -3.12 -6.44
N GLN A 55 -17.10 -4.41 -6.28
CA GLN A 55 -16.09 -5.46 -6.19
C GLN A 55 -15.30 -5.55 -7.50
N GLY A 56 -14.01 -5.86 -7.41
CA GLY A 56 -13.10 -5.91 -8.56
C GLY A 56 -12.59 -4.53 -9.01
N THR A 57 -12.87 -3.46 -8.25
CA THR A 57 -12.23 -2.17 -8.48
C THR A 57 -10.75 -2.26 -8.11
N LEU A 58 -9.88 -2.01 -9.09
CA LEU A 58 -8.43 -1.99 -8.90
C LEU A 58 -7.92 -0.55 -8.99
N ARG A 59 -7.08 -0.17 -8.04
CA ARG A 59 -6.37 1.11 -7.99
C ARG A 59 -4.88 0.82 -7.89
N GLY A 60 -4.13 1.20 -8.88
CA GLY A 60 -2.68 0.94 -8.92
C GLY A 60 -2.19 0.47 -10.29
N LEU A 61 -0.92 0.21 -10.41
CA LEU A 61 0.13 0.40 -9.39
C LEU A 61 0.60 1.85 -9.36
N HIS A 62 0.80 2.41 -8.19
CA HIS A 62 1.15 3.83 -8.02
C HIS A 62 2.32 4.06 -7.06
N CYS A 63 3.11 5.10 -7.33
CA CYS A 63 4.07 5.67 -6.38
C CYS A 63 4.24 7.17 -6.62
N GLN A 64 4.89 7.87 -5.70
CA GLN A 64 5.52 9.16 -5.97
C GLN A 64 7.02 8.99 -6.05
N THR A 65 7.65 9.64 -7.04
CA THR A 65 9.10 9.64 -7.22
C THR A 65 9.79 10.65 -6.30
N SER A 66 11.10 10.48 -6.08
CA SER A 66 11.90 11.46 -5.33
C SER A 66 11.82 12.85 -5.96
N PRO A 67 11.87 13.97 -5.19
CA PRO A 67 12.06 13.99 -3.73
C PRO A 67 10.77 13.79 -2.92
N MET A 68 9.61 13.59 -3.57
CA MET A 68 8.28 13.50 -2.94
C MET A 68 7.82 12.05 -2.74
N ALA A 69 8.76 11.10 -2.68
CA ALA A 69 8.46 9.69 -2.46
C ALA A 69 7.72 9.48 -1.12
N GLN A 70 6.72 8.61 -1.11
CA GLN A 70 5.85 8.39 0.04
C GLN A 70 6.02 7.00 0.64
N THR A 71 6.20 6.95 1.95
CA THR A 71 5.86 5.79 2.79
C THR A 71 4.35 5.77 3.02
N LYS A 72 3.75 4.59 3.02
CA LYS A 72 2.30 4.43 3.22
C LYS A 72 2.00 3.49 4.37
N LEU A 73 0.98 3.85 5.17
CA LEU A 73 0.38 2.97 6.16
C LEU A 73 -1.11 2.84 5.85
N LEU A 74 -1.51 1.68 5.33
CA LEU A 74 -2.85 1.42 4.82
C LEU A 74 -3.71 0.66 5.81
N THR A 75 -5.00 0.95 5.80
CA THR A 75 -6.04 0.28 6.59
C THR A 75 -7.32 0.17 5.77
N CYS A 76 -7.94 -1.00 5.73
CA CYS A 76 -9.29 -1.15 5.19
C CYS A 76 -10.30 -0.94 6.32
N LEU A 77 -11.11 0.11 6.20
CA LEU A 77 -12.09 0.49 7.23
C LEU A 77 -13.41 -0.28 7.08
N ARG A 78 -13.78 -0.59 5.83
CA ARG A 78 -15.00 -1.31 5.48
C ARG A 78 -14.76 -2.20 4.26
N GLY A 79 -15.35 -3.38 4.28
CA GLY A 79 -15.17 -4.39 3.23
C GLY A 79 -13.82 -5.08 3.32
N ARG A 80 -13.34 -5.61 2.19
CA ARG A 80 -12.07 -6.33 2.08
C ARG A 80 -11.35 -5.97 0.80
N ILE A 81 -10.03 -5.90 0.88
CA ILE A 81 -9.13 -5.70 -0.26
C ILE A 81 -8.01 -6.74 -0.26
N MET A 82 -7.51 -7.06 -1.43
CA MET A 82 -6.16 -7.58 -1.60
C MET A 82 -5.25 -6.38 -1.88
N ASP A 83 -4.39 -6.08 -0.94
CA ASP A 83 -3.46 -4.95 -0.98
C ASP A 83 -2.08 -5.44 -1.41
N VAL A 84 -1.47 -4.81 -2.41
CA VAL A 84 -0.27 -5.29 -3.09
C VAL A 84 0.84 -4.25 -3.00
N ALA A 85 2.02 -4.69 -2.61
CA ALA A 85 3.25 -3.93 -2.71
C ALA A 85 4.24 -4.62 -3.65
N VAL A 86 4.95 -3.83 -4.46
CA VAL A 86 6.02 -4.31 -5.36
C VAL A 86 7.30 -3.56 -5.03
N ASP A 87 8.38 -4.26 -4.73
CA ASP A 87 9.68 -3.65 -4.47
C ASP A 87 10.34 -3.22 -5.80
N ILE A 88 10.51 -1.92 -6.01
CA ILE A 88 11.16 -1.38 -7.20
C ILE A 88 12.48 -0.68 -6.88
N ARG A 89 13.08 -0.96 -5.72
CA ARG A 89 14.38 -0.43 -5.30
C ARG A 89 15.50 -1.23 -5.93
N ARG A 90 16.21 -0.67 -6.89
CA ARG A 90 17.40 -1.30 -7.49
C ARG A 90 18.47 -1.54 -6.42
N GLY A 91 19.00 -2.75 -6.38
CA GLY A 91 19.92 -3.22 -5.34
C GLY A 91 19.25 -3.87 -4.13
N SER A 92 17.94 -3.89 -4.07
CA SER A 92 17.18 -4.67 -3.08
C SER A 92 17.25 -6.18 -3.39
N PRO A 93 17.39 -7.04 -2.38
CA PRO A 93 17.30 -8.50 -2.57
C PRO A 93 15.93 -8.96 -3.07
N THR A 94 14.89 -8.13 -2.89
CA THR A 94 13.52 -8.40 -3.33
C THR A 94 13.08 -7.53 -4.52
N TYR A 95 14.06 -6.94 -5.25
CA TYR A 95 13.76 -6.13 -6.44
C TYR A 95 12.86 -6.87 -7.42
N MET A 96 11.81 -6.22 -7.92
CA MET A 96 10.76 -6.74 -8.80
C MET A 96 9.89 -7.87 -8.19
N GLN A 97 10.06 -8.19 -6.92
CA GLN A 97 9.15 -9.10 -6.22
C GLN A 97 7.96 -8.33 -5.65
N TRP A 98 6.85 -9.02 -5.51
CA TRP A 98 5.63 -8.46 -4.92
C TRP A 98 5.08 -9.36 -3.82
N THR A 99 4.26 -8.77 -2.96
CA THR A 99 3.48 -9.49 -1.96
C THR A 99 2.06 -8.94 -1.91
N ALA A 100 1.12 -9.78 -1.53
CA ALA A 100 -0.28 -9.41 -1.33
C ALA A 100 -0.70 -9.69 0.12
N VAL A 101 -1.48 -8.77 0.67
CA VAL A 101 -2.00 -8.85 2.04
C VAL A 101 -3.51 -8.60 2.00
N GLU A 102 -4.32 -9.46 2.62
CA GLU A 102 -5.72 -9.14 2.82
C GLU A 102 -5.88 -8.16 3.98
N LEU A 103 -6.43 -6.99 3.68
CA LEU A 103 -6.87 -6.00 4.67
C LEU A 103 -8.40 -5.93 4.68
N SER A 104 -8.98 -5.84 5.87
CA SER A 104 -10.44 -5.75 6.01
C SER A 104 -10.88 -4.97 7.24
N GLY A 105 -12.12 -4.45 7.21
CA GLY A 105 -12.75 -3.88 8.40
C GLY A 105 -12.92 -4.89 9.54
N GLU A 106 -12.81 -6.18 9.26
CA GLU A 106 -12.90 -7.25 10.26
C GLU A 106 -11.55 -7.57 10.88
N ASN A 107 -10.49 -7.79 10.06
CA ASN A 107 -9.17 -8.17 10.58
C ASN A 107 -8.38 -6.99 11.16
N LYS A 108 -8.75 -5.74 10.80
CA LYS A 108 -8.14 -4.48 11.28
C LYS A 108 -6.64 -4.38 11.07
N LYS A 109 -6.08 -5.25 10.23
CA LYS A 109 -4.67 -5.22 9.87
C LYS A 109 -4.33 -3.94 9.14
N MET A 110 -3.09 -3.51 9.30
CA MET A 110 -2.51 -2.41 8.54
C MET A 110 -1.34 -2.94 7.73
N PHE A 111 -1.07 -2.32 6.59
CA PHE A 111 0.09 -2.65 5.77
C PHE A 111 1.01 -1.43 5.68
N PHE A 112 2.24 -1.61 6.13
CA PHE A 112 3.30 -0.62 6.03
C PHE A 112 4.11 -0.88 4.78
N ILE A 113 4.20 0.13 3.91
CA ILE A 113 4.90 0.08 2.62
C ILE A 113 5.85 1.27 2.57
N PRO A 114 7.19 1.06 2.62
CA PRO A 114 8.16 2.14 2.61
C PRO A 114 8.29 2.80 1.22
N LYS A 115 9.08 3.89 1.16
CA LYS A 115 9.48 4.53 -0.10
C LYS A 115 10.19 3.53 -1.02
N GLY A 116 9.99 3.70 -2.33
CA GLY A 116 10.59 2.82 -3.32
C GLY A 116 9.80 1.55 -3.61
N PHE A 117 8.52 1.55 -3.26
CA PHE A 117 7.58 0.51 -3.65
C PHE A 117 6.48 1.07 -4.55
N LEU A 118 6.01 0.25 -5.50
CA LEU A 118 4.71 0.46 -6.10
C LEU A 118 3.65 -0.12 -5.17
N HIS A 119 2.50 0.51 -5.14
CA HIS A 119 1.34 0.11 -4.36
C HIS A 119 0.09 0.06 -5.21
N GLY A 120 -0.76 -0.90 -4.94
CA GLY A 120 -2.10 -1.00 -5.51
C GLY A 120 -2.96 -1.97 -4.73
N PHE A 121 -4.27 -1.91 -4.93
CA PHE A 121 -5.18 -2.87 -4.33
C PHE A 121 -6.36 -3.19 -5.25
N VAL A 122 -6.96 -4.35 -5.05
CA VAL A 122 -8.23 -4.73 -5.66
C VAL A 122 -9.27 -5.02 -4.58
N THR A 123 -10.51 -4.55 -4.79
CA THR A 123 -11.61 -4.78 -3.85
C THR A 123 -12.15 -6.20 -3.98
N LEU A 124 -12.23 -6.92 -2.85
CA LEU A 124 -12.75 -8.28 -2.75
C LEU A 124 -14.24 -8.33 -2.39
N THR A 125 -14.82 -7.19 -2.02
CA THR A 125 -16.25 -7.01 -1.72
C THR A 125 -16.73 -5.69 -2.35
N PRO A 126 -18.03 -5.44 -2.46
CA PRO A 126 -18.55 -4.11 -2.73
C PRO A 126 -18.39 -3.19 -1.50
N ASP A 127 -18.64 -1.89 -1.71
CA ASP A 127 -18.66 -0.84 -0.67
C ASP A 127 -17.41 -0.81 0.22
N VAL A 128 -16.24 -0.82 -0.40
CA VAL A 128 -14.95 -0.80 0.28
C VAL A 128 -14.52 0.62 0.59
N GLU A 129 -14.08 0.86 1.83
CA GLU A 129 -13.47 2.10 2.27
C GLU A 129 -12.05 1.84 2.79
N VAL A 130 -11.06 2.51 2.18
CA VAL A 130 -9.64 2.42 2.53
C VAL A 130 -9.16 3.78 3.04
N SER A 131 -8.41 3.77 4.14
CA SER A 131 -7.70 4.93 4.67
C SER A 131 -6.21 4.65 4.67
N TYR A 132 -5.40 5.66 4.35
CA TYR A 132 -3.95 5.52 4.42
C TYR A 132 -3.27 6.82 4.82
N LYS A 133 -2.23 6.69 5.65
CA LYS A 133 -1.33 7.77 6.04
C LYS A 133 -0.11 7.78 5.14
N VAL A 134 0.41 8.97 4.87
CA VAL A 134 1.65 9.16 4.09
C VAL A 134 2.58 10.16 4.79
N ASP A 135 3.89 9.98 4.61
CA ASP A 135 4.96 10.78 5.22
C ASP A 135 5.43 11.95 4.34
N GLU A 136 4.78 12.14 3.18
CA GLU A 136 5.04 13.26 2.28
C GLU A 136 3.74 13.72 1.64
N TYR A 137 3.63 15.00 1.31
CA TYR A 137 2.44 15.56 0.69
C TYR A 137 2.23 15.06 -0.75
N TYR A 138 0.97 15.06 -1.19
CA TYR A 138 0.66 14.74 -2.57
C TYR A 138 1.29 15.75 -3.53
N ALA A 139 2.08 15.25 -4.45
CA ALA A 139 2.77 16.03 -5.47
C ALA A 139 2.43 15.50 -6.87
N PRO A 140 1.49 16.15 -7.60
CA PRO A 140 1.07 15.68 -8.93
C PRO A 140 2.21 15.52 -9.94
N ALA A 141 3.26 16.35 -9.83
CA ALA A 141 4.43 16.27 -10.71
C ALA A 141 5.26 14.99 -10.48
N ASN A 142 5.16 14.39 -9.29
CA ASN A 142 5.90 13.19 -8.90
C ASN A 142 5.03 11.93 -8.91
N ASP A 143 3.71 12.06 -9.09
CA ASP A 143 2.77 10.93 -9.10
C ASP A 143 2.96 10.10 -10.37
N ARG A 144 3.19 8.82 -10.20
CA ARG A 144 3.43 7.86 -11.29
C ARG A 144 2.53 6.65 -11.16
N SER A 145 2.16 6.12 -12.31
CA SER A 145 1.44 4.85 -12.43
C SER A 145 2.23 3.87 -13.26
N VAL A 146 2.14 2.60 -12.92
CA VAL A 146 2.64 1.47 -13.71
C VAL A 146 1.46 0.56 -14.01
N LYS A 147 1.46 -0.05 -15.17
CA LYS A 147 0.40 -0.92 -15.63
C LYS A 147 0.19 -2.07 -14.64
N PHE A 148 -1.06 -2.30 -14.22
CA PHE A 148 -1.41 -3.29 -13.21
C PHE A 148 -1.04 -4.73 -13.61
N ASP A 149 -1.07 -5.03 -14.91
CA ASP A 149 -0.73 -6.32 -15.53
C ASP A 149 0.64 -6.30 -16.22
N ASP A 150 1.59 -5.51 -15.70
CA ASP A 150 2.98 -5.49 -16.19
C ASP A 150 3.55 -6.92 -16.13
N PRO A 151 3.93 -7.51 -17.30
CA PRO A 151 4.36 -8.89 -17.35
C PRO A 151 5.70 -9.15 -16.67
N ASP A 152 6.55 -8.11 -16.52
CA ASP A 152 7.85 -8.23 -15.86
C ASP A 152 7.67 -8.25 -14.32
N ILE A 153 6.56 -7.73 -13.78
CA ILE A 153 6.18 -7.78 -12.36
C ILE A 153 5.32 -9.01 -12.08
N GLY A 154 4.31 -9.27 -12.92
CA GLY A 154 3.49 -10.46 -12.87
C GLY A 154 2.58 -10.58 -11.65
N VAL A 155 1.98 -9.47 -11.18
CA VAL A 155 1.04 -9.52 -10.05
C VAL A 155 -0.19 -10.33 -10.41
N ASP A 156 -0.51 -11.35 -9.60
CA ASP A 156 -1.78 -12.05 -9.68
C ASP A 156 -2.83 -11.34 -8.82
N TRP A 157 -3.72 -10.60 -9.47
CA TRP A 157 -4.79 -9.86 -8.80
C TRP A 157 -6.00 -10.71 -8.42
N GLY A 158 -6.06 -11.98 -8.83
CA GLY A 158 -7.20 -12.86 -8.57
C GLY A 158 -8.49 -12.46 -9.29
N VAL A 159 -8.46 -11.44 -10.16
CA VAL A 159 -9.60 -10.94 -10.95
C VAL A 159 -9.25 -10.96 -12.44
N LYS A 160 -10.17 -11.46 -13.27
CA LYS A 160 -9.93 -11.55 -14.73
C LYS A 160 -10.09 -10.20 -15.44
N VAL A 161 -11.06 -9.40 -15.02
CA VAL A 161 -11.38 -8.10 -15.63
C VAL A 161 -11.60 -7.09 -14.49
N PRO A 162 -10.57 -6.37 -14.06
CA PRO A 162 -10.73 -5.35 -13.02
C PRO A 162 -11.43 -4.12 -13.56
N ILE A 163 -12.06 -3.37 -12.65
CA ILE A 163 -12.59 -2.03 -12.92
C ILE A 163 -11.47 -1.04 -12.66
N LEU A 164 -11.07 -0.32 -13.69
CA LEU A 164 -9.93 0.62 -13.67
C LEU A 164 -10.37 2.05 -13.92
N SER A 165 -9.59 2.99 -13.46
CA SER A 165 -9.66 4.38 -13.92
C SER A 165 -9.01 4.52 -15.31
N ASP A 166 -9.35 5.60 -16.04
CA ASP A 166 -8.69 5.93 -17.32
C ASP A 166 -7.17 6.10 -17.16
N LYS A 167 -6.72 6.60 -16.01
CA LYS A 167 -5.32 6.75 -15.66
C LYS A 167 -4.62 5.39 -15.58
N ASP A 168 -5.22 4.45 -14.85
CA ASP A 168 -4.63 3.12 -14.62
C ASP A 168 -4.65 2.27 -15.90
N MET A 169 -5.69 2.40 -16.72
CA MET A 169 -5.76 1.73 -18.03
C MET A 169 -4.64 2.18 -18.99
N LYS A 170 -4.23 3.45 -18.92
CA LYS A 170 -3.23 4.05 -19.81
C LYS A 170 -1.82 4.06 -19.22
N ALA A 171 -1.62 3.49 -18.04
CA ALA A 171 -0.33 3.47 -17.38
C ALA A 171 0.73 2.72 -18.23
N PRO A 172 1.97 3.20 -18.27
CA PRO A 172 3.07 2.52 -18.98
C PRO A 172 3.52 1.27 -18.22
N LEU A 173 4.29 0.41 -18.87
CA LEU A 173 5.07 -0.62 -18.17
C LEU A 173 6.18 0.05 -17.33
N LEU A 174 6.64 -0.61 -16.28
CA LEU A 174 7.70 -0.07 -15.42
C LEU A 174 8.96 0.28 -16.20
N LYS A 175 9.36 -0.58 -17.15
CA LYS A 175 10.54 -0.36 -18.01
C LYS A 175 10.43 0.84 -18.95
N ASP A 176 9.21 1.27 -19.25
CA ASP A 176 8.90 2.41 -20.13
C ASP A 176 8.62 3.69 -19.33
N SER A 177 8.74 3.64 -18.00
CA SER A 177 8.53 4.76 -17.08
C SER A 177 9.84 5.47 -16.72
N ASP A 178 9.71 6.67 -16.14
CA ASP A 178 10.83 7.42 -15.55
C ASP A 178 11.04 7.12 -14.06
N ILE A 179 10.44 6.05 -13.55
CA ILE A 179 10.53 5.68 -12.14
C ILE A 179 11.90 5.06 -11.86
N GLU A 180 12.63 5.66 -10.91
CA GLU A 180 13.90 5.13 -10.46
C GLU A 180 14.03 5.27 -8.94
N PHE A 181 14.32 4.14 -8.28
CA PHE A 181 14.71 4.07 -6.87
C PHE A 181 15.95 3.21 -6.73
N ILE A 182 16.95 3.73 -6.00
CA ILE A 182 18.18 3.01 -5.67
C ILE A 182 18.22 2.82 -4.16
N LEU A 183 18.33 1.59 -3.68
CA LEU A 183 18.20 1.25 -2.25
C LEU A 183 19.19 2.04 -1.38
N SER A 184 20.45 2.22 -1.83
CA SER A 184 21.45 2.96 -1.09
C SER A 184 21.20 4.47 -0.95
N LEU A 185 20.23 5.02 -1.70
CA LEU A 185 19.85 6.44 -1.68
C LEU A 185 18.54 6.70 -0.94
N ILE A 186 17.85 5.65 -0.50
CA ILE A 186 16.60 5.75 0.25
C ILE A 186 16.94 5.67 1.73
N HIS A 187 16.75 6.78 2.44
CA HIS A 187 16.80 6.79 3.90
C HIS A 187 15.41 6.31 4.40
N ILE A 188 15.40 5.15 5.02
CA ILE A 188 14.22 4.53 5.66
C ILE A 188 14.22 4.93 7.12
#